data_46685172857353bc1f50d978907febce
#
_entry.id   46685172857353bc1f50d978907febce
#
_cell.length_a   1.000
_cell.length_b   1.000
_cell.length_c   1.000
_cell.angle_alpha   90.00
_cell.angle_beta   90.00
_cell.angle_gamma   90.00
#
_symmetry.space_group_name_H-M   'P 1'
#
loop_
_entity.id
_entity.type
_entity.pdbx_description
1 polymer ?
#
loop_
_entity_poly.entity_id
_entity_poly.type
_entity_poly.pdbx_seq_one_letter_code
_entity_poly.pdbx_strand_id
1 'polypeptide(L)'
;MKYNRIMPGAKSVHLNDCLDGEFIGVDFGIDKDLSSHLSDEVKHFKDKYRPVYLETRPDKSKVAAGLACGSIWTVCKDLKKGDVILCPDGKGEYRIGEIESNYYHVKGEILQHRRKVNWYKNPVRRSDMSEALRNSTGSILTTCDISKYADELELLIKGDKSPTITSSDLSVENASEFALEQHLE
;
A
#
# COMPACT_ATOMS: atom_id res chain seq x y z
N MET A 1 1.32 7.61 -14.10
CA MET A 1 1.55 6.30 -13.46
C MET A 1 1.94 6.51 -12.00
N LYS A 2 1.29 5.80 -11.11
CA LYS A 2 1.57 5.86 -9.65
C LYS A 2 2.44 4.70 -9.22
N TYR A 3 3.20 4.94 -8.14
CA TYR A 3 3.97 3.93 -7.42
C TYR A 3 3.49 3.92 -5.96
N ASN A 4 3.10 2.76 -5.47
CA ASN A 4 2.58 2.63 -4.11
C ASN A 4 3.24 1.44 -3.40
N ARG A 5 3.68 1.65 -2.16
CA ARG A 5 4.12 0.55 -1.32
C ARG A 5 2.89 0.03 -0.56
N ILE A 6 2.61 -1.24 -0.69
CA ILE A 6 1.46 -1.90 -0.06
C ILE A 6 1.94 -3.07 0.77
N MET A 7 1.51 -3.13 2.02
CA MET A 7 1.78 -4.23 2.94
C MET A 7 0.60 -5.20 2.91
N PRO A 8 0.77 -6.42 2.36
CA PRO A 8 -0.32 -7.39 2.27
C PRO A 8 -0.54 -8.11 3.61
N GLY A 9 -1.40 -7.55 4.44
CA GLY A 9 -1.59 -7.95 5.83
C GLY A 9 -0.49 -7.44 6.75
N ALA A 10 -0.69 -7.53 8.06
CA ALA A 10 0.29 -7.11 9.04
C ALA A 10 1.62 -7.83 8.82
N LYS A 11 2.72 -7.07 8.77
CA LYS A 11 4.08 -7.59 8.52
C LYS A 11 4.19 -8.42 7.24
N SER A 12 3.38 -8.11 6.24
CA SER A 12 3.33 -8.82 4.95
C SER A 12 3.03 -10.33 5.08
N VAL A 13 2.26 -10.71 6.07
CA VAL A 13 1.94 -12.13 6.35
C VAL A 13 1.28 -12.83 5.16
N HIS A 14 0.60 -12.11 4.29
CA HIS A 14 -0.11 -12.66 3.13
C HIS A 14 0.63 -12.47 1.79
N LEU A 15 1.90 -12.08 1.82
CA LEU A 15 2.64 -11.83 0.57
C LEU A 15 2.70 -13.07 -0.34
N ASN A 16 2.99 -14.25 0.23
CA ASN A 16 3.04 -15.48 -0.57
C ASN A 16 1.69 -15.82 -1.22
N ASP A 17 0.59 -15.61 -0.50
CA ASP A 17 -0.74 -15.79 -1.07
C ASP A 17 -0.99 -14.84 -2.25
N CYS A 18 -0.54 -13.60 -2.13
CA CYS A 18 -0.63 -12.59 -3.19
C CYS A 18 0.22 -12.97 -4.41
N LEU A 19 1.43 -13.48 -4.20
CA LEU A 19 2.30 -13.91 -5.29
C LEU A 19 1.72 -15.12 -6.02
N ASP A 20 1.29 -16.14 -5.26
CA ASP A 20 0.73 -17.38 -5.81
C ASP A 20 -0.61 -17.13 -6.52
N GLY A 21 -1.43 -16.26 -5.95
CA GLY A 21 -2.76 -15.93 -6.48
C GLY A 21 -2.78 -14.78 -7.49
N GLU A 22 -1.64 -14.16 -7.77
CA GLU A 22 -1.52 -13.04 -8.72
C GLU A 22 -2.46 -11.88 -8.38
N PHE A 23 -2.49 -11.49 -7.10
CA PHE A 23 -3.33 -10.37 -6.64
C PHE A 23 -2.64 -9.55 -5.55
N ILE A 24 -3.19 -8.38 -5.30
CA ILE A 24 -2.99 -7.57 -4.09
C ILE A 24 -4.35 -7.26 -3.49
N GLY A 25 -4.43 -7.16 -2.18
CA GLY A 25 -5.70 -6.88 -1.53
C GLY A 25 -5.56 -6.30 -0.15
N VAL A 26 -6.70 -5.89 0.38
CA VAL A 26 -6.89 -5.39 1.74
C VAL A 26 -8.19 -5.97 2.31
N ASP A 27 -8.32 -5.92 3.63
CA ASP A 27 -9.51 -6.46 4.30
C ASP A 27 -10.14 -5.44 5.26
N PHE A 28 -9.51 -5.22 6.42
CA PHE A 28 -9.99 -4.33 7.49
C PHE A 28 -11.39 -4.69 8.04
N GLY A 29 -11.84 -5.94 7.81
CA GLY A 29 -13.10 -6.43 8.35
C GLY A 29 -14.37 -5.87 7.71
N ILE A 30 -14.25 -5.24 6.55
CA ILE A 30 -15.40 -4.76 5.79
C ILE A 30 -15.87 -5.86 4.84
N ASP A 31 -16.82 -6.67 5.29
CA ASP A 31 -17.33 -7.86 4.59
C ASP A 31 -18.44 -7.50 3.60
N LYS A 32 -18.12 -6.63 2.65
CA LYS A 32 -19.08 -6.14 1.68
C LYS A 32 -18.42 -5.92 0.34
N ASP A 33 -19.09 -6.31 -0.74
CA ASP A 33 -18.68 -5.93 -2.08
C ASP A 33 -18.78 -4.40 -2.23
N LEU A 34 -17.66 -3.76 -2.51
CA LEU A 34 -17.56 -2.30 -2.60
C LEU A 34 -17.73 -1.77 -4.03
N SER A 35 -18.03 -2.61 -5.01
CA SER A 35 -18.07 -2.23 -6.43
C SER A 35 -18.92 -0.99 -6.72
N SER A 36 -20.05 -0.85 -6.05
CA SER A 36 -20.97 0.31 -6.19
C SER A 36 -20.81 1.36 -5.10
N HIS A 37 -19.78 1.23 -4.25
CA HIS A 37 -19.58 2.08 -3.07
C HIS A 37 -18.25 2.85 -3.07
N LEU A 38 -17.46 2.72 -4.12
CA LEU A 38 -16.19 3.41 -4.26
C LEU A 38 -16.41 4.79 -4.86
N SER A 39 -16.60 5.78 -3.98
CA SER A 39 -16.74 7.17 -4.36
C SER A 39 -15.50 7.69 -5.09
N ASP A 40 -15.69 8.64 -6.01
CA ASP A 40 -14.56 9.31 -6.70
C ASP A 40 -13.72 10.16 -5.74
N GLU A 41 -14.28 10.55 -4.60
CA GLU A 41 -13.58 11.30 -3.57
C GLU A 41 -13.35 10.43 -2.33
N VAL A 42 -12.09 10.34 -1.89
CA VAL A 42 -11.70 9.57 -0.71
C VAL A 42 -12.43 10.03 0.55
N LYS A 43 -12.71 11.33 0.67
CA LYS A 43 -13.41 11.89 1.83
C LYS A 43 -14.81 11.28 1.99
N HIS A 44 -15.57 11.17 0.91
CA HIS A 44 -16.91 10.59 0.93
C HIS A 44 -16.86 9.11 1.34
N PHE A 45 -15.89 8.37 0.83
CA PHE A 45 -15.68 6.98 1.22
C PHE A 45 -15.34 6.85 2.71
N LYS A 46 -14.41 7.67 3.20
CA LYS A 46 -14.04 7.69 4.63
C LYS A 46 -15.22 8.04 5.52
N ASP A 47 -16.00 9.05 5.19
CA ASP A 47 -17.15 9.49 5.99
C ASP A 47 -18.18 8.35 6.13
N LYS A 48 -18.39 7.58 5.07
CA LYS A 48 -19.33 6.46 5.07
C LYS A 48 -18.79 5.24 5.84
N TYR A 49 -17.53 4.88 5.67
CA TYR A 49 -17.00 3.61 6.15
C TYR A 49 -16.21 3.67 7.46
N ARG A 50 -15.82 4.84 7.95
CA ARG A 50 -15.26 4.98 9.31
C ARG A 50 -16.18 4.37 10.39
N PRO A 51 -17.47 4.70 10.41
CA PRO A 51 -18.38 4.09 11.39
C PRO A 51 -18.45 2.56 11.26
N VAL A 52 -18.47 2.06 10.03
CA VAL A 52 -18.51 0.61 9.77
C VAL A 52 -17.26 -0.08 10.31
N TYR A 53 -16.08 0.49 10.07
CA TYR A 53 -14.82 -0.01 10.61
C TYR A 53 -14.82 -0.01 12.15
N LEU A 54 -15.30 1.09 12.76
CA LEU A 54 -15.31 1.24 14.23
C LEU A 54 -16.33 0.34 14.92
N GLU A 55 -17.39 -0.10 14.25
CA GLU A 55 -18.33 -1.08 14.78
C GLU A 55 -17.66 -2.41 15.09
N THR A 56 -16.76 -2.87 14.23
CA THR A 56 -16.02 -4.12 14.41
C THR A 56 -14.74 -3.94 15.23
N ARG A 57 -14.27 -2.71 15.36
CA ARG A 57 -13.04 -2.36 16.08
C ARG A 57 -13.25 -1.13 16.98
N PRO A 58 -14.08 -1.26 18.04
CA PRO A 58 -14.44 -0.12 18.89
C PRO A 58 -13.27 0.44 19.72
N ASP A 59 -12.19 -0.32 19.86
CA ASP A 59 -10.94 0.07 20.53
C ASP A 59 -10.06 1.01 19.68
N LYS A 60 -10.32 1.13 18.38
CA LYS A 60 -9.54 1.96 17.47
C LYS A 60 -10.01 3.42 17.48
N SER A 61 -9.09 4.33 17.16
CA SER A 61 -9.38 5.77 17.05
C SER A 61 -10.04 6.12 15.72
N LYS A 62 -10.63 7.32 15.65
CA LYS A 62 -11.15 7.87 14.38
C LYS A 62 -10.05 8.06 13.34
N VAL A 63 -8.83 8.39 13.79
CA VAL A 63 -7.66 8.54 12.89
C VAL A 63 -7.28 7.19 12.29
N ALA A 64 -7.20 6.14 13.11
CA ALA A 64 -6.94 4.78 12.64
C ALA A 64 -8.01 4.32 11.63
N ALA A 65 -9.28 4.60 11.91
CA ALA A 65 -10.38 4.31 10.98
C ALA A 65 -10.22 5.05 9.64
N GLY A 66 -9.82 6.32 9.69
CA GLY A 66 -9.56 7.10 8.49
C GLY A 66 -8.41 6.55 7.64
N LEU A 67 -7.32 6.11 8.29
CA LEU A 67 -6.18 5.49 7.61
C LEU A 67 -6.56 4.15 6.97
N ALA A 68 -7.30 3.31 7.68
CA ALA A 68 -7.79 2.03 7.16
C ALA A 68 -8.68 2.23 5.93
N CYS A 69 -9.66 3.13 6.02
CA CYS A 69 -10.55 3.47 4.90
C CYS A 69 -9.78 4.08 3.72
N GLY A 70 -8.78 4.92 4.01
CA GLY A 70 -7.89 5.47 2.99
C GLY A 70 -7.11 4.41 2.24
N SER A 71 -6.60 3.39 2.94
CA SER A 71 -5.89 2.27 2.33
C SER A 71 -6.83 1.42 1.46
N ILE A 72 -8.04 1.16 1.92
CA ILE A 72 -9.05 0.45 1.11
C ILE A 72 -9.32 1.23 -0.18
N TRP A 73 -9.59 2.52 -0.06
CA TRP A 73 -9.89 3.37 -1.22
C TRP A 73 -8.70 3.43 -2.20
N THR A 74 -7.47 3.54 -1.68
CA THR A 74 -6.25 3.53 -2.50
C THR A 74 -6.15 2.27 -3.33
N VAL A 75 -6.28 1.10 -2.70
CA VAL A 75 -6.14 -0.19 -3.41
C VAL A 75 -7.32 -0.42 -4.36
N CYS A 76 -8.54 -0.14 -3.92
CA CYS A 76 -9.74 -0.49 -4.68
C CYS A 76 -10.10 0.53 -5.77
N LYS A 77 -9.80 1.81 -5.56
CA LYS A 77 -10.25 2.90 -6.44
C LYS A 77 -9.12 3.72 -7.06
N ASP A 78 -8.19 4.18 -6.24
CA ASP A 78 -7.18 5.16 -6.68
C ASP A 78 -6.16 4.57 -7.65
N LEU A 79 -5.67 3.37 -7.37
CA LEU A 79 -4.72 2.68 -8.24
C LEU A 79 -5.39 2.29 -9.55
N LYS A 80 -4.74 2.64 -10.67
CA LYS A 80 -5.18 2.35 -12.02
C LYS A 80 -4.42 1.16 -12.60
N LYS A 81 -4.97 0.53 -13.62
CA LYS A 81 -4.23 -0.45 -14.42
C LYS A 81 -2.95 0.18 -14.95
N GLY A 82 -1.83 -0.51 -14.79
CA GLY A 82 -0.51 -0.01 -15.14
C GLY A 82 0.25 0.64 -13.99
N ASP A 83 -0.41 0.98 -12.88
CA ASP A 83 0.27 1.48 -11.69
C ASP A 83 1.11 0.37 -11.05
N VAL A 84 2.23 0.75 -10.47
CA VAL A 84 3.23 -0.17 -9.91
C VAL A 84 3.12 -0.22 -8.40
N ILE A 85 3.19 -1.40 -7.85
CA ILE A 85 3.19 -1.64 -6.41
C ILE A 85 4.47 -2.31 -5.95
N LEU A 86 4.90 -1.96 -4.73
CA LEU A 86 6.01 -2.58 -4.02
C LEU A 86 5.46 -3.20 -2.74
N CYS A 87 5.76 -4.48 -2.53
CA CYS A 87 5.33 -5.19 -1.33
C CYS A 87 6.54 -5.71 -0.58
N PRO A 88 6.76 -5.29 0.69
CA PRO A 88 7.90 -5.76 1.48
C PRO A 88 7.75 -7.25 1.79
N ASP A 89 8.86 -7.99 1.72
CA ASP A 89 8.89 -9.41 2.08
C ASP A 89 9.28 -9.66 3.55
N GLY A 90 9.61 -8.59 4.28
CA GLY A 90 10.11 -8.69 5.66
C GLY A 90 11.54 -9.17 5.79
N LYS A 91 12.26 -9.36 4.68
CA LYS A 91 13.63 -9.89 4.61
C LYS A 91 14.60 -8.98 3.86
N GLY A 92 14.23 -7.71 3.68
CA GLY A 92 15.08 -6.72 3.02
C GLY A 92 14.85 -6.58 1.53
N GLU A 93 13.82 -7.19 0.98
CA GLU A 93 13.47 -7.05 -0.43
C GLU A 93 12.02 -6.61 -0.60
N TYR A 94 11.73 -6.01 -1.75
CA TYR A 94 10.37 -5.65 -2.16
C TYR A 94 10.01 -6.42 -3.42
N ARG A 95 8.86 -7.09 -3.40
CA ARG A 95 8.29 -7.68 -4.62
C ARG A 95 7.58 -6.58 -5.38
N ILE A 96 7.77 -6.56 -6.68
CA ILE A 96 7.26 -5.53 -7.56
C ILE A 96 6.21 -6.12 -8.48
N GLY A 97 5.10 -5.41 -8.64
CA GLY A 97 4.05 -5.82 -9.55
C GLY A 97 3.32 -4.65 -10.17
N GLU A 98 2.53 -4.95 -11.17
CA GLU A 98 1.74 -3.98 -11.94
C GLU A 98 0.27 -4.34 -11.83
N ILE A 99 -0.58 -3.36 -11.53
CA ILE A 99 -2.03 -3.54 -11.45
C ILE A 99 -2.59 -3.89 -12.83
N GLU A 100 -3.33 -4.99 -12.94
CA GLU A 100 -3.88 -5.49 -14.20
C GLU A 100 -5.40 -5.50 -14.30
N SER A 101 -6.11 -5.30 -13.19
CA SER A 101 -7.56 -5.38 -13.20
C SER A 101 -8.21 -4.18 -12.52
N ASN A 102 -9.52 -4.07 -12.69
CA ASN A 102 -10.36 -3.29 -11.80
C ASN A 102 -10.52 -4.01 -10.45
N TYR A 103 -11.13 -3.32 -9.48
CA TYR A 103 -11.50 -3.90 -8.20
C TYR A 103 -12.40 -5.12 -8.38
N TYR A 104 -12.18 -6.14 -7.54
CA TYR A 104 -13.12 -7.25 -7.37
C TYR A 104 -13.14 -7.73 -5.91
N HIS A 105 -14.24 -8.33 -5.51
CA HIS A 105 -14.46 -8.83 -4.17
C HIS A 105 -14.48 -10.35 -4.15
N VAL A 106 -13.79 -10.95 -3.18
CA VAL A 106 -13.76 -12.41 -2.96
C VAL A 106 -14.22 -12.69 -1.54
N LYS A 107 -15.52 -12.95 -1.40
CA LYS A 107 -16.15 -13.15 -0.10
C LYS A 107 -15.55 -14.35 0.65
N GLY A 108 -15.25 -14.13 1.91
CA GLY A 108 -14.75 -15.18 2.81
C GLY A 108 -13.27 -15.52 2.66
N GLU A 109 -12.58 -14.91 1.71
CA GLU A 109 -11.14 -15.12 1.50
C GLU A 109 -10.32 -14.06 2.22
N ILE A 110 -9.04 -14.37 2.44
CA ILE A 110 -8.09 -13.38 2.97
C ILE A 110 -7.96 -12.22 2.00
N LEU A 111 -7.75 -11.02 2.51
CA LEU A 111 -7.60 -9.81 1.69
C LEU A 111 -8.70 -9.76 0.62
N GLN A 112 -9.95 -9.74 1.07
CA GLN A 112 -11.12 -9.93 0.22
C GLN A 112 -11.35 -8.85 -0.84
N HIS A 113 -10.79 -7.65 -0.65
CA HIS A 113 -10.89 -6.53 -1.60
C HIS A 113 -9.64 -6.50 -2.45
N ARG A 114 -9.75 -6.90 -3.72
CA ARG A 114 -8.58 -7.27 -4.52
C ARG A 114 -8.46 -6.53 -5.85
N ARG A 115 -7.24 -6.51 -6.33
CA ARG A 115 -6.85 -6.17 -7.70
C ARG A 115 -5.92 -7.26 -8.23
N LYS A 116 -6.06 -7.67 -9.49
CA LYS A 116 -5.10 -8.58 -10.12
C LYS A 116 -3.78 -7.85 -10.34
N VAL A 117 -2.68 -8.59 -10.18
CA VAL A 117 -1.32 -8.07 -10.30
C VAL A 117 -0.48 -8.98 -11.19
N ASN A 118 0.25 -8.38 -12.12
CA ASN A 118 1.35 -9.02 -12.80
C ASN A 118 2.62 -8.79 -11.98
N TRP A 119 3.09 -9.81 -11.30
CA TRP A 119 4.30 -9.73 -10.49
C TRP A 119 5.54 -9.84 -11.36
N TYR A 120 6.49 -8.93 -11.18
CA TYR A 120 7.78 -8.98 -11.86
C TYR A 120 8.64 -10.09 -11.27
N LYS A 121 9.52 -10.64 -12.09
CA LYS A 121 10.38 -11.76 -11.70
C LYS A 121 11.39 -11.36 -10.61
N ASN A 122 12.00 -10.19 -10.75
CA ASN A 122 13.08 -9.76 -9.88
C ASN A 122 12.60 -8.81 -8.80
N PRO A 123 12.96 -9.04 -7.52
CA PRO A 123 12.70 -8.10 -6.45
C PRO A 123 13.66 -6.91 -6.50
N VAL A 124 13.33 -5.86 -5.75
CA VAL A 124 14.23 -4.73 -5.49
C VAL A 124 14.73 -4.85 -4.05
N ARG A 125 16.04 -4.73 -3.86
CA ARG A 125 16.65 -4.77 -2.53
C ARG A 125 16.52 -3.42 -1.85
N ARG A 126 16.13 -3.44 -0.59
CA ARG A 126 16.11 -2.25 0.26
C ARG A 126 17.50 -1.58 0.35
N SER A 127 18.57 -2.37 0.38
CA SER A 127 19.93 -1.87 0.43
C SER A 127 20.37 -1.08 -0.81
N ASP A 128 19.69 -1.27 -1.94
CA ASP A 128 19.97 -0.52 -3.18
C ASP A 128 19.20 0.80 -3.28
N MET A 129 18.26 1.03 -2.38
CA MET A 129 17.48 2.26 -2.33
C MET A 129 18.26 3.42 -1.69
N SER A 130 17.94 4.64 -2.11
CA SER A 130 18.39 5.85 -1.42
C SER A 130 17.86 5.88 0.03
N GLU A 131 18.50 6.66 0.89
CA GLU A 131 18.03 6.86 2.27
C GLU A 131 16.59 7.39 2.30
N ALA A 132 16.26 8.35 1.45
CA ALA A 132 14.91 8.93 1.38
C ALA A 132 13.87 7.89 1.00
N LEU A 133 14.13 7.07 -0.02
CA LEU A 133 13.21 6.01 -0.44
C LEU A 133 13.09 4.92 0.63
N ARG A 134 14.20 4.54 1.29
CA ARG A 134 14.15 3.59 2.41
C ARG A 134 13.25 4.08 3.53
N ASN A 135 13.35 5.35 3.89
CA ASN A 135 12.54 5.94 4.94
C ASN A 135 11.05 5.94 4.57
N SER A 136 10.73 6.28 3.33
CA SER A 136 9.34 6.29 2.85
C SER A 136 8.74 4.89 2.75
N THR A 137 9.50 3.92 2.25
CA THR A 137 9.04 2.52 2.14
C THR A 137 9.04 1.78 3.48
N GLY A 138 9.73 2.31 4.48
CA GLY A 138 9.75 1.78 5.84
C GLY A 138 8.52 2.15 6.67
N SER A 139 7.56 2.85 6.09
CA SER A 139 6.29 3.18 6.74
C SER A 139 5.55 1.93 7.23
N ILE A 140 4.92 2.03 8.40
CA ILE A 140 4.07 0.95 8.94
C ILE A 140 2.63 0.99 8.43
N LEU A 141 2.25 2.05 7.68
CA LEU A 141 0.93 2.11 7.04
C LEU A 141 0.77 0.97 6.02
N THR A 142 -0.47 0.55 5.82
CA THR A 142 -0.78 -0.47 4.82
C THR A 142 -0.45 0.01 3.41
N THR A 143 -0.73 1.27 3.10
CA THR A 143 -0.42 1.88 1.80
C THR A 143 0.39 3.15 1.97
N CYS A 144 1.34 3.38 1.08
CA CYS A 144 2.17 4.58 1.07
C CYS A 144 2.47 4.98 -0.38
N ASP A 145 2.06 6.18 -0.78
CA ASP A 145 2.35 6.71 -2.11
C ASP A 145 3.83 7.11 -2.17
N ILE A 146 4.56 6.45 -3.06
CA ILE A 146 5.99 6.69 -3.30
C ILE A 146 6.26 7.18 -4.72
N SER A 147 5.26 7.73 -5.37
CA SER A 147 5.35 8.20 -6.76
C SER A 147 6.39 9.29 -6.98
N LYS A 148 6.71 10.08 -5.95
CA LYS A 148 7.77 11.09 -6.06
C LYS A 148 9.17 10.50 -6.28
N TYR A 149 9.34 9.20 -6.03
CA TYR A 149 10.57 8.46 -6.28
C TYR A 149 10.54 7.66 -7.60
N ALA A 150 9.64 8.00 -8.51
CA ALA A 150 9.43 7.24 -9.75
C ALA A 150 10.71 7.04 -10.55
N ASP A 151 11.55 8.06 -10.70
CA ASP A 151 12.79 7.96 -11.46
C ASP A 151 13.78 6.99 -10.83
N GLU A 152 13.95 7.05 -9.52
CA GLU A 152 14.80 6.10 -8.78
C GLU A 152 14.24 4.66 -8.90
N LEU A 153 12.94 4.50 -8.74
CA LEU A 153 12.28 3.19 -8.82
C LEU A 153 12.43 2.56 -10.20
N GLU A 154 12.30 3.34 -11.27
CA GLU A 154 12.51 2.85 -12.63
C GLU A 154 13.92 2.31 -12.84
N LEU A 155 14.95 3.00 -12.32
CA LEU A 155 16.33 2.53 -12.37
C LEU A 155 16.51 1.22 -11.59
N LEU A 156 15.95 1.14 -10.39
CA LEU A 156 16.02 -0.08 -9.55
C LEU A 156 15.31 -1.27 -10.21
N ILE A 157 14.16 -1.04 -10.81
CA ILE A 157 13.38 -2.08 -11.50
C ILE A 157 14.14 -2.62 -12.72
N LYS A 158 14.95 -1.76 -13.38
CA LYS A 158 15.82 -2.17 -14.48
C LYS A 158 17.14 -2.81 -14.02
N GLY A 159 17.38 -2.88 -12.69
CA GLY A 159 18.58 -3.45 -12.10
C GLY A 159 19.72 -2.47 -11.89
N ASP A 160 19.51 -1.19 -12.11
CA ASP A 160 20.49 -0.13 -11.83
C ASP A 160 20.45 0.24 -10.36
N LYS A 161 21.60 0.73 -9.84
CA LYS A 161 21.66 1.24 -8.47
C LYS A 161 21.02 2.62 -8.40
N SER A 162 20.35 2.91 -7.27
CA SER A 162 19.81 4.23 -7.03
C SER A 162 20.90 5.29 -6.87
N PRO A 163 20.62 6.55 -7.29
CA PRO A 163 21.56 7.63 -7.05
C PRO A 163 21.77 7.90 -5.55
N THR A 164 22.96 8.39 -5.20
CA THR A 164 23.25 8.79 -3.83
C THR A 164 22.50 10.08 -3.50
N ILE A 165 21.55 10.01 -2.56
CA ILE A 165 20.78 11.15 -2.07
C ILE A 165 21.26 11.45 -0.65
N THR A 166 21.52 12.72 -0.36
CA THR A 166 21.97 13.17 0.95
C THR A 166 20.80 13.34 1.92
N SER A 167 21.08 13.28 3.22
CA SER A 167 20.06 13.44 4.28
C SER A 167 19.29 14.77 4.23
N SER A 168 19.82 15.78 3.54
CA SER A 168 19.14 17.07 3.34
C SER A 168 17.90 16.98 2.42
N ASP A 169 17.75 15.89 1.70
CA ASP A 169 16.63 15.68 0.78
C ASP A 169 15.39 15.01 1.46
N LEU A 170 15.53 14.72 2.77
CA LEU A 170 14.42 14.20 3.56
C LEU A 170 13.39 15.30 3.81
N SER A 171 12.20 15.15 3.26
CA SER A 171 11.12 16.10 3.50
C SER A 171 10.56 15.96 4.91
N VAL A 172 10.23 17.09 5.54
CA VAL A 172 9.63 17.15 6.89
C VAL A 172 8.27 16.44 6.94
N GLU A 173 7.59 16.33 5.82
CA GLU A 173 6.31 15.62 5.67
C GLU A 173 6.39 14.13 6.01
N ASN A 174 7.48 13.48 5.62
CA ASN A 174 7.67 12.06 5.92
C ASN A 174 7.88 11.78 7.40
N ALA A 175 8.46 12.73 8.13
CA ALA A 175 8.67 12.60 9.56
C ALA A 175 7.38 12.75 10.38
N SER A 176 6.42 13.57 9.92
CA SER A 176 5.14 13.76 10.60
C SER A 176 4.18 12.57 10.39
N GLU A 177 4.21 11.94 9.22
CA GLU A 177 3.45 10.71 8.97
C GLU A 177 3.96 9.56 9.83
N PHE A 178 5.28 9.42 9.93
CA PHE A 178 5.92 8.39 10.75
C PHE A 178 5.58 8.51 12.24
N ALA A 179 5.52 9.73 12.75
CA ALA A 179 5.18 10.00 14.15
C ALA A 179 3.70 9.70 14.47
N LEU A 180 2.81 9.95 13.53
CA LEU A 180 1.37 9.65 13.67
C LEU A 180 1.09 8.14 13.73
N GLU A 181 1.89 7.35 13.02
CA GLU A 181 1.73 5.90 13.00
C GLU A 181 2.14 5.22 14.30
N GLN A 182 3.21 5.67 14.93
CA GLN A 182 3.69 5.09 16.19
C GLN A 182 2.71 5.27 17.34
N HIS A 183 1.78 6.23 17.23
CA HIS A 183 0.74 6.46 18.23
C HIS A 183 -0.57 5.72 17.94
N LEU A 184 -0.69 5.01 16.81
CA LEU A 184 -1.90 4.32 16.37
C LEU A 184 -1.89 2.82 16.60
N GLU A 185 -0.77 2.24 17.05
CA GLU A 185 -0.64 0.88 17.54
C GLU A 185 -0.82 0.84 19.07
#